data_211589160c40ef384776636f0da5c038
#
_entry.id   211589160c40ef384776636f0da5c038
#
_cell.length_a   1.000
_cell.length_b   1.000
_cell.length_c   1.000
_cell.angle_alpha   90.00
_cell.angle_beta   90.00
_cell.angle_gamma   90.00
#
_symmetry.space_group_name_H-M   'P 1'
#
loop_
_entity.id
_entity.type
_entity.pdbx_description
1 polymer ?
#
loop_
_entity_poly.entity_id
_entity_poly.type
_entity_poly.pdbx_seq_one_letter_code
_entity_poly.pdbx_strand_id
1 'polypeptide(L)'
;MDFRFLTIESQQQGVTAFIAVVLFQMLFVFVQWGLHRRIDYLYYLIYLFTVILYSISLYRDVLYIAQYFPLGEWLLKINLYSLSLFSVFFYFRFQRSFLELPLHHPELNVLVKRLEKFLLFYCIIAPLLVVLHVDDTILFSFFLAMVSF
;
A
#
# COMPACT_ATOMS: atom_id res chain seq x y z
N MET A 1 15.94 -33.73 7.37
CA MET A 1 14.72 -33.06 6.83
C MET A 1 14.87 -31.59 7.14
N ASP A 2 15.18 -30.76 6.11
CA ASP A 2 15.52 -29.35 6.35
C ASP A 2 14.27 -28.53 6.67
N PHE A 3 14.13 -28.12 7.93
CA PHE A 3 13.06 -27.23 8.42
C PHE A 3 12.98 -25.90 7.64
N ARG A 4 14.03 -25.48 6.98
CA ARG A 4 14.06 -24.26 6.14
C ARG A 4 13.17 -24.37 4.90
N PHE A 5 13.10 -25.54 4.27
CA PHE A 5 12.26 -25.75 3.08
C PHE A 5 10.78 -25.68 3.43
N LEU A 6 10.37 -26.29 4.56
CA LEU A 6 8.97 -26.27 5.00
C LEU A 6 8.49 -24.85 5.35
N THR A 7 9.38 -23.99 5.86
CA THR A 7 9.03 -22.59 6.15
C THR A 7 8.88 -21.74 4.89
N ILE A 8 9.70 -21.97 3.86
CA ILE A 8 9.61 -21.21 2.58
C ILE A 8 8.33 -21.60 1.84
N GLU A 9 8.02 -22.89 1.73
CA GLU A 9 6.79 -23.35 1.06
C GLU A 9 5.53 -22.85 1.76
N SER A 10 5.49 -22.87 3.09
CA SER A 10 4.35 -22.34 3.85
C SER A 10 4.19 -20.83 3.68
N GLN A 11 5.28 -20.08 3.61
CA GLN A 11 5.26 -18.64 3.33
C GLN A 11 4.76 -18.36 1.91
N GLN A 12 5.24 -19.10 0.92
CA GLN A 12 4.79 -18.96 -0.47
C GLN A 12 3.29 -19.24 -0.62
N GLN A 13 2.79 -20.31 0.01
CA GLN A 13 1.37 -20.63 0.01
C GLN A 13 0.54 -19.53 0.68
N GLY A 14 1.00 -19.01 1.82
CA GLY A 14 0.34 -17.91 2.53
C GLY A 14 0.24 -16.65 1.70
N VAL A 15 1.35 -16.23 1.09
CA VAL A 15 1.40 -15.03 0.22
C VAL A 15 0.52 -15.21 -1.01
N THR A 16 0.58 -16.38 -1.65
CA THR A 16 -0.24 -16.69 -2.83
C THR A 16 -1.73 -16.68 -2.47
N ALA A 17 -2.11 -17.28 -1.35
CA ALA A 17 -3.49 -17.27 -0.87
C ALA A 17 -3.95 -15.83 -0.54
N PHE A 18 -3.12 -15.02 0.10
CA PHE A 18 -3.42 -13.61 0.37
C PHE A 18 -3.66 -12.84 -0.93
N ILE A 19 -2.76 -12.95 -1.92
CA ILE A 19 -2.91 -12.28 -3.21
C ILE A 19 -4.19 -12.75 -3.92
N ALA A 20 -4.49 -14.04 -3.89
CA ALA A 20 -5.71 -14.59 -4.49
C ALA A 20 -6.98 -14.00 -3.86
N VAL A 21 -7.03 -13.88 -2.52
CA VAL A 21 -8.15 -13.27 -1.80
C VAL A 21 -8.30 -11.80 -2.17
N VAL A 22 -7.19 -11.04 -2.24
CA VAL A 22 -7.22 -9.62 -2.61
C VAL A 22 -7.65 -9.44 -4.08
N LEU A 23 -7.21 -10.31 -4.98
CA LEU A 23 -7.65 -10.31 -6.38
C LEU A 23 -9.15 -10.59 -6.50
N PHE A 24 -9.66 -11.58 -5.76
CA PHE A 24 -11.09 -11.88 -5.73
C PHE A 24 -11.90 -10.68 -5.22
N GLN A 25 -11.44 -10.04 -4.15
CA GLN A 25 -12.08 -8.85 -3.61
C GLN A 25 -12.02 -7.68 -4.60
N MET A 26 -10.90 -7.50 -5.30
CA MET A 26 -10.74 -6.48 -6.34
C MET A 26 -11.73 -6.70 -7.48
N LEU A 27 -11.91 -7.95 -7.94
CA LEU A 27 -12.90 -8.30 -8.95
C LEU A 27 -14.32 -7.97 -8.50
N PHE A 28 -14.67 -8.34 -7.26
CA PHE A 28 -15.99 -8.03 -6.69
C PHE A 28 -16.24 -6.51 -6.64
N VAL A 29 -15.28 -5.73 -6.15
CA VAL A 29 -15.39 -4.26 -6.08
C VAL A 29 -15.45 -3.64 -7.48
N PHE A 30 -14.73 -4.20 -8.45
CA PHE A 30 -14.79 -3.76 -9.84
C PHE A 30 -16.20 -3.92 -10.44
N VAL A 31 -16.84 -5.06 -10.18
CA VAL A 31 -18.25 -5.28 -10.58
C VAL A 31 -19.17 -4.28 -9.89
N GLN A 32 -19.01 -4.05 -8.59
CA GLN A 32 -19.80 -3.05 -7.85
C GLN A 32 -19.60 -1.64 -8.40
N TRP A 33 -18.36 -1.28 -8.73
CA TRP A 33 -18.09 0.01 -9.39
C TRP A 33 -18.78 0.10 -10.76
N GLY A 34 -18.75 -0.96 -11.56
CA GLY A 34 -19.42 -1.03 -12.85
C GLY A 34 -20.93 -0.80 -12.75
N LEU A 35 -21.57 -1.36 -11.70
CA LEU A 35 -23.00 -1.25 -11.46
C LEU A 35 -23.43 0.12 -10.90
N HIS A 36 -22.71 0.61 -9.91
CA HIS A 36 -23.12 1.79 -9.14
C HIS A 36 -22.43 3.09 -9.57
N ARG A 37 -21.30 3.01 -10.29
CA ARG A 37 -20.50 4.15 -10.75
C ARG A 37 -20.07 5.12 -9.64
N ARG A 38 -20.04 4.68 -8.39
CA ARG A 38 -19.61 5.50 -7.25
C ARG A 38 -18.10 5.60 -7.20
N ILE A 39 -17.60 6.79 -6.89
CA ILE A 39 -16.15 7.10 -6.85
C ILE A 39 -15.42 6.38 -5.70
N ASP A 40 -16.10 6.08 -4.61
CA ASP A 40 -15.55 5.35 -3.47
C ASP A 40 -15.09 3.93 -3.85
N TYR A 41 -15.84 3.20 -4.67
CA TYR A 41 -15.38 1.91 -5.20
C TYR A 41 -14.09 2.04 -6.02
N LEU A 42 -13.94 3.14 -6.77
CA LEU A 42 -12.71 3.39 -7.52
C LEU A 42 -11.50 3.61 -6.59
N TYR A 43 -11.66 4.40 -5.52
CA TYR A 43 -10.61 4.58 -4.52
C TYR A 43 -10.22 3.26 -3.86
N TYR A 44 -11.20 2.41 -3.55
CA TYR A 44 -10.96 1.10 -2.97
C TYR A 44 -10.27 0.14 -3.95
N LEU A 45 -10.61 0.19 -5.23
CA LEU A 45 -9.91 -0.57 -6.29
C LEU A 45 -8.44 -0.19 -6.38
N ILE A 46 -8.14 1.12 -6.39
CA ILE A 46 -6.75 1.61 -6.45
C ILE A 46 -5.99 1.17 -5.19
N TYR A 47 -6.63 1.24 -4.01
CA TYR A 47 -6.06 0.73 -2.76
C TYR A 47 -5.69 -0.76 -2.88
N LEU A 48 -6.63 -1.62 -3.28
CA LEU A 48 -6.38 -3.06 -3.43
C LEU A 48 -5.28 -3.34 -4.45
N PHE A 49 -5.27 -2.62 -5.57
CA PHE A 49 -4.23 -2.75 -6.59
C PHE A 49 -2.84 -2.39 -6.04
N THR A 50 -2.73 -1.30 -5.31
CA THR A 50 -1.46 -0.91 -4.68
C THR A 50 -1.01 -1.90 -3.61
N VAL A 51 -1.94 -2.51 -2.85
CA VAL A 51 -1.64 -3.59 -1.89
C VAL A 51 -1.08 -4.82 -2.59
N ILE A 52 -1.63 -5.21 -3.74
CA ILE A 52 -1.11 -6.34 -4.54
C ILE A 52 0.31 -6.03 -5.02
N LEU A 53 0.53 -4.86 -5.62
CA LEU A 53 1.86 -4.46 -6.09
C LEU A 53 2.88 -4.41 -4.96
N TYR A 54 2.50 -3.88 -3.79
CA TYR A 54 3.33 -3.87 -2.59
C TYR A 54 3.69 -5.30 -2.16
N SER A 55 2.70 -6.19 -2.09
CA SER A 55 2.91 -7.59 -1.69
C SER A 55 3.82 -8.33 -2.66
N ILE A 56 3.62 -8.15 -3.97
CA ILE A 56 4.49 -8.73 -5.00
C ILE A 56 5.93 -8.21 -4.85
N SER A 57 6.10 -6.91 -4.61
CA SER A 57 7.42 -6.29 -4.43
C SER A 57 8.11 -6.77 -3.16
N LEU A 58 7.35 -6.92 -2.06
CA LEU A 58 7.88 -7.37 -0.77
C LEU A 58 8.29 -8.85 -0.79
N TYR A 59 7.48 -9.69 -1.43
CA TYR A 59 7.68 -11.14 -1.45
C TYR A 59 8.22 -11.66 -2.78
N ARG A 60 8.87 -10.82 -3.58
CA ARG A 60 9.37 -11.15 -4.92
C ARG A 60 10.30 -12.36 -4.92
N ASP A 61 11.13 -12.51 -3.88
CA ASP A 61 12.08 -13.61 -3.76
C ASP A 61 11.36 -14.93 -3.44
N VAL A 62 10.36 -14.87 -2.56
CA VAL A 62 9.50 -16.01 -2.18
C VAL A 62 8.64 -16.47 -3.36
N LEU A 63 8.20 -15.53 -4.21
CA LEU A 63 7.38 -15.79 -5.41
C LEU A 63 8.22 -16.14 -6.65
N TYR A 64 9.55 -16.19 -6.53
CA TYR A 64 10.48 -16.42 -7.66
C TYR A 64 10.36 -15.38 -8.80
N ILE A 65 9.80 -14.21 -8.52
CA ILE A 65 9.61 -13.14 -9.52
C ILE A 65 10.91 -12.34 -9.72
N ALA A 66 11.82 -12.37 -8.75
CA ALA A 66 13.08 -11.63 -8.79
C ALA A 66 13.91 -11.92 -10.06
N GLN A 67 13.85 -13.15 -10.58
CA GLN A 67 14.55 -13.55 -11.80
C GLN A 67 13.99 -12.90 -13.06
N TYR A 68 12.70 -12.54 -13.08
CA TYR A 68 12.04 -11.92 -14.24
C TYR A 68 12.09 -10.38 -14.18
N PHE A 69 12.18 -9.83 -12.98
CA PHE A 69 12.23 -8.37 -12.74
C PHE A 69 13.40 -8.03 -11.79
N PRO A 70 14.64 -7.98 -12.31
CA PRO A 70 15.82 -7.64 -11.51
C PRO A 70 15.82 -6.14 -11.19
N LEU A 71 15.00 -5.71 -10.23
CA LEU A 71 15.03 -4.34 -9.71
C LEU A 71 16.25 -4.18 -8.80
N GLY A 72 17.03 -3.14 -9.02
CA GLY A 72 18.09 -2.75 -8.09
C GLY A 72 17.53 -2.47 -6.68
N GLU A 73 18.35 -2.69 -5.64
CA GLU A 73 17.90 -2.55 -4.23
C GLU A 73 17.27 -1.19 -3.92
N TRP A 74 17.87 -0.10 -4.44
CA TRP A 74 17.37 1.25 -4.25
C TRP A 74 15.99 1.46 -4.91
N LEU A 75 15.79 0.91 -6.11
CA LEU A 75 14.51 1.01 -6.83
C LEU A 75 13.42 0.20 -6.10
N LEU A 76 13.80 -0.94 -5.52
CA LEU A 76 12.91 -1.74 -4.71
C LEU A 76 12.48 -1.00 -3.44
N LYS A 77 13.41 -0.36 -2.74
CA LYS A 77 13.11 0.45 -1.56
C LYS A 77 12.16 1.60 -1.90
N ILE A 78 12.43 2.37 -2.95
CA ILE A 78 11.54 3.44 -3.41
C ILE A 78 10.13 2.89 -3.67
N ASN A 79 10.05 1.77 -4.40
CA ASN A 79 8.77 1.16 -4.76
C ASN A 79 8.00 0.71 -3.52
N LEU A 80 8.64 0.05 -2.56
CA LEU A 80 8.01 -0.40 -1.31
C LEU A 80 7.48 0.79 -0.48
N TYR A 81 8.29 1.83 -0.27
CA TYR A 81 7.85 3.01 0.48
C TYR A 81 6.71 3.75 -0.23
N SER A 82 6.84 3.98 -1.54
CA SER A 82 5.81 4.68 -2.31
C SER A 82 4.50 3.91 -2.35
N LEU A 83 4.52 2.60 -2.62
CA LEU A 83 3.31 1.78 -2.70
C LEU A 83 2.60 1.67 -1.35
N SER A 84 3.34 1.52 -0.23
CA SER A 84 2.73 1.47 1.11
C SER A 84 1.99 2.77 1.43
N LEU A 85 2.61 3.92 1.18
CA LEU A 85 2.03 5.24 1.43
C LEU A 85 0.84 5.53 0.49
N PHE A 86 0.96 5.16 -0.79
CA PHE A 86 -0.14 5.28 -1.74
C PHE A 86 -1.34 4.42 -1.32
N SER A 87 -1.12 3.20 -0.85
CA SER A 87 -2.21 2.34 -0.37
C SER A 87 -2.94 2.98 0.81
N VAL A 88 -2.20 3.51 1.80
CA VAL A 88 -2.78 4.21 2.95
C VAL A 88 -3.55 5.46 2.53
N PHE A 89 -3.01 6.25 1.59
CA PHE A 89 -3.68 7.44 1.06
C PHE A 89 -5.03 7.10 0.40
N PHE A 90 -5.07 6.10 -0.48
CA PHE A 90 -6.32 5.71 -1.15
C PHE A 90 -7.30 5.05 -0.20
N TYR A 91 -6.82 4.35 0.84
CA TYR A 91 -7.67 3.83 1.90
C TYR A 91 -8.39 4.96 2.68
N PHE A 92 -7.68 6.03 3.06
CA PHE A 92 -8.30 7.20 3.70
C PHE A 92 -9.28 7.91 2.76
N ARG A 93 -8.95 8.05 1.48
CA ARG A 93 -9.86 8.57 0.46
C ARG A 93 -11.14 7.76 0.36
N PHE A 94 -11.01 6.44 0.31
CA PHE A 94 -12.15 5.52 0.32
C PHE A 94 -12.99 5.72 1.59
N GLN A 95 -12.38 5.64 2.77
CA GLN A 95 -13.08 5.78 4.05
C GLN A 95 -13.85 7.11 4.13
N ARG A 96 -13.21 8.21 3.75
CA ARG A 96 -13.83 9.53 3.75
C ARG A 96 -15.04 9.61 2.83
N SER A 97 -14.96 9.01 1.65
CA SER A 97 -16.06 8.99 0.68
C SER A 97 -17.18 8.03 1.10
N PHE A 98 -16.80 6.84 1.53
CA PHE A 98 -17.74 5.78 1.89
C PHE A 98 -18.56 6.10 3.14
N LEU A 99 -17.92 6.67 4.17
CA LEU A 99 -18.57 7.08 5.42
C LEU A 99 -19.24 8.47 5.34
N GLU A 100 -19.18 9.11 4.15
CA GLU A 100 -19.74 10.44 3.95
C GLU A 100 -19.30 11.43 5.05
N LEU A 101 -18.02 11.36 5.48
CA LEU A 101 -17.47 12.15 6.58
C LEU A 101 -17.74 13.66 6.47
N PRO A 102 -17.76 14.27 5.26
CA PRO A 102 -18.09 15.69 5.13
C PRO A 102 -19.48 16.05 5.64
N LEU A 103 -20.45 15.12 5.57
CA LEU A 103 -21.83 15.33 5.96
C LEU A 103 -22.08 14.98 7.42
N HIS A 104 -21.55 13.84 7.88
CA HIS A 104 -21.86 13.30 9.21
C HIS A 104 -20.88 13.72 10.29
N HIS A 105 -19.58 13.90 9.93
CA HIS A 105 -18.50 14.18 10.86
C HIS A 105 -17.51 15.21 10.31
N PRO A 106 -17.87 16.50 10.24
CA PRO A 106 -17.04 17.54 9.61
C PRO A 106 -15.67 17.70 10.30
N GLU A 107 -15.58 17.50 11.62
CA GLU A 107 -14.33 17.58 12.37
C GLU A 107 -13.35 16.46 11.96
N LEU A 108 -13.85 15.21 11.89
CA LEU A 108 -13.05 14.08 11.43
C LEU A 108 -12.64 14.26 9.95
N ASN A 109 -13.50 14.84 9.13
CA ASN A 109 -13.17 15.13 7.74
C ASN A 109 -11.99 16.10 7.60
N VAL A 110 -11.89 17.11 8.49
CA VAL A 110 -10.74 18.04 8.50
C VAL A 110 -9.46 17.29 8.87
N LEU A 111 -9.50 16.43 9.88
CA LEU A 111 -8.37 15.62 10.30
C LEU A 111 -7.90 14.69 9.18
N VAL A 112 -8.83 13.93 8.57
CA VAL A 112 -8.51 13.02 7.47
C VAL A 112 -7.93 13.77 6.27
N LYS A 113 -8.46 14.95 5.92
CA LYS A 113 -7.89 15.79 4.86
C LYS A 113 -6.46 16.25 5.16
N ARG A 114 -6.14 16.56 6.42
CA ARG A 114 -4.77 16.90 6.82
C ARG A 114 -3.84 15.70 6.65
N LEU A 115 -4.27 14.53 7.11
CA LEU A 115 -3.52 13.27 6.93
C LEU A 115 -3.32 12.94 5.45
N GLU A 116 -4.34 13.08 4.60
CA GLU A 116 -4.20 12.88 3.14
C GLU A 116 -3.15 13.79 2.52
N LYS A 117 -3.17 15.10 2.83
CA LYS A 117 -2.17 16.05 2.32
C LYS A 117 -0.76 15.69 2.77
N PHE A 118 -0.66 15.25 3.99
CA PHE A 118 0.56 14.87 4.62
C PHE A 118 1.16 13.60 4.00
N LEU A 119 0.32 12.58 3.79
CA LEU A 119 0.71 11.36 3.09
C LEU A 119 1.18 11.64 1.66
N LEU A 120 0.49 12.53 0.94
CA LEU A 120 0.92 12.94 -0.39
C LEU A 120 2.29 13.62 -0.39
N PHE A 121 2.52 14.54 0.55
CA PHE A 121 3.82 15.19 0.72
C PHE A 121 4.93 14.18 1.00
N TYR A 122 4.65 13.20 1.89
CA TYR A 122 5.61 12.15 2.22
C TYR A 122 5.83 11.18 1.05
N CYS A 123 4.82 10.86 0.25
CA CYS A 123 4.98 10.07 -0.98
C CYS A 123 5.98 10.67 -1.97
N ILE A 124 6.13 12.00 -1.97
CA ILE A 124 7.11 12.69 -2.83
C ILE A 124 8.49 12.71 -2.17
N ILE A 125 8.55 12.98 -0.86
CA ILE A 125 9.82 13.16 -0.14
C ILE A 125 10.50 11.82 0.13
N ALA A 126 9.77 10.77 0.48
CA ALA A 126 10.39 9.47 0.81
C ALA A 126 11.26 8.90 -0.33
N PRO A 127 10.79 8.86 -1.60
CA PRO A 127 11.65 8.46 -2.71
C PRO A 127 12.91 9.33 -2.87
N LEU A 128 12.75 10.65 -2.67
CA LEU A 128 13.85 11.59 -2.77
C LEU A 128 14.93 11.34 -1.71
N LEU A 129 14.51 11.06 -0.47
CA LEU A 129 15.42 10.74 0.63
C LEU A 129 16.14 9.41 0.40
N VAL A 130 15.46 8.41 -0.17
CA VAL A 130 16.10 7.13 -0.56
C VAL A 130 17.16 7.35 -1.64
N VAL A 131 16.86 8.20 -2.64
CA VAL A 131 17.85 8.55 -3.69
C VAL A 131 19.07 9.30 -3.11
N LEU A 132 18.85 10.10 -2.07
CA LEU A 132 19.94 10.84 -1.39
C LEU A 132 20.73 9.95 -0.39
N HIS A 133 20.48 8.64 -0.39
CA HIS A 133 21.13 7.69 0.54
C HIS A 133 21.01 8.05 2.03
N VAL A 134 19.88 8.65 2.41
CA VAL A 134 19.58 8.92 3.83
C VAL A 134 19.30 7.61 4.55
N ASP A 135 19.88 7.43 5.74
CA ASP A 135 19.72 6.21 6.53
C ASP A 135 18.26 5.86 6.80
N ASP A 136 17.92 4.58 6.64
CA ASP A 136 16.56 4.04 6.85
C ASP A 136 16.02 4.39 8.26
N THR A 137 16.91 4.57 9.25
CA THR A 137 16.58 4.98 10.63
C THR A 137 16.00 6.41 10.68
N ILE A 138 16.55 7.32 9.88
CA ILE A 138 16.08 8.71 9.79
C ILE A 138 14.72 8.75 9.09
N LEU A 139 14.55 7.98 8.01
CA LEU A 139 13.28 7.82 7.30
C LEU A 139 12.17 7.32 8.23
N PHE A 140 12.47 6.27 9.01
CA PHE A 140 11.52 5.68 9.95
C PHE A 140 11.20 6.62 11.12
N SER A 141 12.22 7.33 11.66
CA SER A 141 12.02 8.32 12.73
C SER A 141 11.17 9.49 12.26
N PHE A 142 11.36 9.94 11.02
CA PHE A 142 10.54 10.98 10.42
C PHE A 142 9.09 10.52 10.24
N PHE A 143 8.87 9.28 9.80
CA PHE A 143 7.55 8.69 9.71
C PHE A 143 6.87 8.60 11.08
N LEU A 144 7.57 8.11 12.12
CA LEU A 144 7.03 8.02 13.49
C LEU A 144 6.71 9.41 14.08
N ALA A 145 7.60 10.38 13.91
CA ALA A 145 7.35 11.74 14.37
C ALA A 145 6.09 12.34 13.72
N MET A 146 5.78 11.92 12.52
CA MET A 146 4.65 12.38 11.75
C MET A 146 3.32 11.74 12.16
N VAL A 147 3.32 10.49 12.57
CA VAL A 147 2.10 9.78 13.03
C VAL A 147 1.72 10.20 14.45
N SER A 148 2.66 10.80 15.22
CA SER A 148 2.45 11.24 16.59
C SER A 148 1.90 12.69 16.72
N PHE A 149 1.70 13.41 15.61
CA PHE A 149 1.04 14.72 15.53
C PHE A 149 -0.35 14.60 14.87
#